data_35b9f78a4285b0357be9f73aa1490770
#
_entry.id   35b9f78a4285b0357be9f73aa1490770
#
_cell.length_a   1.000
_cell.length_b   1.000
_cell.length_c   1.000
_cell.angle_alpha   90.00
_cell.angle_beta   90.00
_cell.angle_gamma   90.00
#
_symmetry.space_group_name_H-M   'P 1'
#
loop_
_entity.id
_entity.type
_entity.pdbx_description
1 polymer ?
#
loop_
_entity_poly.entity_id
_entity_poly.type
_entity_poly.pdbx_seq_one_letter_code
_entity_poly.pdbx_strand_id
1 'polypeptide(L)'
;MLILRIFKWASFCLVWMLISSGIAMAENLINNGKWSFFSDTVMGGVSEGKAGYVNSDIGKALRLNGNVSTANNGGFIQVRIDVASGIAKGKTGIVLKARGNGEQYFLHLRNSSTLLPWQYYQAGFQTSQNWREIRLPFENFKKSSTFMNAAINVDTIKSIGIVAFGKNYYADISVIYLDFY
;
A
#
# COMPACT_ATOMS: atom_id res chain seq x y z
N MET A 1 -57.92 44.29 -44.21
CA MET A 1 -56.53 43.94 -44.58
C MET A 1 -55.79 43.60 -43.31
N LEU A 2 -55.73 42.29 -43.02
CA LEU A 2 -55.28 41.72 -41.70
C LEU A 2 -53.88 41.14 -41.87
N ILE A 3 -52.87 41.73 -41.20
CA ILE A 3 -51.50 41.27 -41.23
C ILE A 3 -51.26 40.28 -40.08
N LEU A 4 -51.08 39.02 -40.41
CA LEU A 4 -50.79 37.96 -39.50
C LEU A 4 -49.29 37.96 -39.11
N ARG A 5 -48.98 38.27 -37.87
CA ARG A 5 -47.63 38.15 -37.30
C ARG A 5 -47.42 36.73 -36.80
N ILE A 6 -46.53 35.99 -37.46
CA ILE A 6 -46.11 34.67 -37.04
C ILE A 6 -44.97 34.86 -36.01
N PHE A 7 -45.24 34.49 -34.75
CA PHE A 7 -44.23 34.40 -33.68
C PHE A 7 -43.52 33.03 -33.83
N LYS A 8 -42.22 33.05 -34.20
CA LYS A 8 -41.35 31.86 -34.15
C LYS A 8 -40.90 31.67 -32.69
N TRP A 9 -41.36 30.60 -32.06
CA TRP A 9 -40.82 30.12 -30.79
C TRP A 9 -39.54 29.35 -31.07
N ALA A 10 -38.37 29.89 -30.69
CA ALA A 10 -37.12 29.17 -30.64
C ALA A 10 -37.09 28.39 -29.36
N SER A 11 -37.27 27.05 -29.45
CA SER A 11 -37.02 26.14 -28.32
C SER A 11 -35.54 26.07 -28.00
N PHE A 12 -35.14 26.63 -26.91
CA PHE A 12 -33.77 26.54 -26.36
C PHE A 12 -33.70 25.23 -25.56
N CYS A 13 -33.26 24.13 -26.20
CA CYS A 13 -32.97 22.88 -25.51
C CYS A 13 -31.65 23.06 -24.72
N LEU A 14 -31.76 23.35 -23.44
CA LEU A 14 -30.62 23.30 -22.51
C LEU A 14 -30.29 21.83 -22.25
N VAL A 15 -29.27 21.32 -22.94
CA VAL A 15 -28.68 20.00 -22.64
C VAL A 15 -27.87 20.14 -21.36
N TRP A 16 -28.43 19.69 -20.25
CA TRP A 16 -27.68 19.47 -19.01
C TRP A 16 -26.77 18.27 -19.20
N MET A 17 -25.49 18.52 -19.50
CA MET A 17 -24.44 17.51 -19.35
C MET A 17 -24.28 17.22 -17.85
N LEU A 18 -24.86 16.13 -17.38
CA LEU A 18 -24.52 15.52 -16.10
C LEU A 18 -23.08 15.02 -16.20
N ILE A 19 -22.14 15.83 -15.72
CA ILE A 19 -20.77 15.37 -15.46
C ILE A 19 -20.90 14.42 -14.25
N SER A 20 -21.05 13.15 -14.52
CA SER A 20 -20.90 12.09 -13.53
C SER A 20 -19.43 12.07 -13.13
N SER A 21 -19.08 12.83 -12.09
CA SER A 21 -17.80 12.66 -11.40
C SER A 21 -17.85 11.28 -10.74
N GLY A 22 -17.39 10.27 -11.45
CA GLY A 22 -17.15 8.96 -10.86
C GLY A 22 -16.22 9.15 -9.67
N ILE A 23 -16.76 9.05 -8.45
CA ILE A 23 -15.95 8.94 -7.25
C ILE A 23 -15.20 7.62 -7.42
N ALA A 24 -13.94 7.69 -7.86
CA ALA A 24 -13.06 6.54 -7.84
C ALA A 24 -12.99 6.08 -6.38
N MET A 25 -13.70 5.00 -6.06
CA MET A 25 -13.59 4.35 -4.77
C MET A 25 -12.13 3.94 -4.61
N ALA A 26 -11.47 4.49 -3.58
CA ALA A 26 -10.11 4.12 -3.22
C ALA A 26 -10.02 2.59 -3.13
N GLU A 27 -9.11 1.99 -3.89
CA GLU A 27 -8.97 0.54 -3.98
C GLU A 27 -8.21 0.04 -2.74
N ASN A 28 -8.93 -0.61 -1.81
CA ASN A 28 -8.29 -1.20 -0.64
C ASN A 28 -7.51 -2.46 -1.04
N LEU A 29 -6.19 -2.34 -1.19
CA LEU A 29 -5.31 -3.44 -1.56
C LEU A 29 -5.32 -4.61 -0.57
N ILE A 30 -5.74 -4.39 0.69
CA ILE A 30 -5.88 -5.47 1.67
C ILE A 30 -6.96 -6.46 1.22
N ASN A 31 -8.08 -5.98 0.69
CA ASN A 31 -9.22 -6.83 0.36
C ASN A 31 -9.10 -7.47 -1.03
N ASN A 32 -8.45 -6.79 -1.95
CA ASN A 32 -8.47 -7.14 -3.39
C ASN A 32 -7.21 -7.88 -3.84
N GLY A 33 -6.19 -8.02 -2.96
CA GLY A 33 -4.89 -8.53 -3.34
C GLY A 33 -4.60 -9.96 -2.88
N LYS A 34 -3.72 -10.63 -3.64
CA LYS A 34 -3.13 -11.91 -3.25
C LYS A 34 -1.85 -11.64 -2.47
N TRP A 35 -1.96 -11.60 -1.14
CA TRP A 35 -0.83 -11.41 -0.26
C TRP A 35 -0.09 -12.73 -0.02
N SER A 36 1.24 -12.73 -0.15
CA SER A 36 2.10 -13.89 0.06
C SER A 36 3.05 -13.64 1.22
N PHE A 37 3.18 -14.62 2.12
CA PHE A 37 4.11 -14.60 3.24
C PHE A 37 5.51 -15.02 2.81
N PHE A 38 6.53 -14.35 3.34
CA PHE A 38 7.95 -14.69 3.20
C PHE A 38 8.68 -14.45 4.51
N SER A 39 9.71 -15.25 4.78
CA SER A 39 10.65 -14.99 5.88
C SER A 39 12.08 -15.12 5.38
N ASP A 40 13.02 -14.77 6.23
CA ASP A 40 14.45 -14.90 5.95
C ASP A 40 14.96 -16.34 5.78
N THR A 41 14.10 -17.32 6.04
CA THR A 41 14.41 -18.74 5.78
C THR A 41 14.78 -19.02 4.31
N VAL A 42 14.30 -18.20 3.37
CA VAL A 42 14.70 -18.25 1.94
C VAL A 42 16.18 -17.94 1.72
N MET A 43 16.86 -17.38 2.73
CA MET A 43 18.29 -17.04 2.72
C MET A 43 19.08 -17.73 3.84
N GLY A 44 18.49 -18.72 4.52
CA GLY A 44 19.11 -19.44 5.63
C GLY A 44 18.90 -18.83 7.01
N GLY A 45 18.07 -17.77 7.15
CA GLY A 45 17.66 -17.22 8.43
C GLY A 45 16.72 -18.16 9.18
N VAL A 46 16.36 -17.80 10.41
CA VAL A 46 15.56 -18.64 11.32
C VAL A 46 14.31 -17.92 11.86
N SER A 47 13.91 -16.83 11.21
CA SER A 47 12.65 -16.15 11.58
C SER A 47 11.44 -17.01 11.21
N GLU A 48 10.48 -17.12 12.12
CA GLU A 48 9.29 -17.91 11.93
C GLU A 48 8.04 -17.04 12.08
N GLY A 49 7.05 -17.28 11.23
CA GLY A 49 5.82 -16.51 11.30
C GLY A 49 4.76 -16.97 10.31
N LYS A 50 3.70 -16.22 10.28
CA LYS A 50 2.60 -16.43 9.34
C LYS A 50 1.89 -15.13 9.03
N ALA A 51 1.20 -15.11 7.90
CA ALA A 51 0.26 -14.06 7.55
C ALA A 51 -1.06 -14.67 7.09
N GLY A 52 -2.15 -13.97 7.35
CA GLY A 52 -3.47 -14.40 6.96
C GLY A 52 -4.54 -13.38 7.34
N TYR A 53 -5.73 -13.59 6.81
CA TYR A 53 -6.86 -12.72 7.14
C TYR A 53 -7.48 -13.13 8.48
N VAL A 54 -7.80 -12.12 9.28
CA VAL A 54 -8.50 -12.26 10.55
C VAL A 54 -9.69 -11.30 10.60
N ASN A 55 -10.73 -11.67 11.34
CA ASN A 55 -11.82 -10.74 11.64
C ASN A 55 -11.39 -9.86 12.82
N SER A 56 -11.53 -8.55 12.66
CA SER A 56 -11.31 -7.57 13.72
C SER A 56 -12.62 -6.88 14.09
N ASP A 57 -12.56 -6.03 15.12
CA ASP A 57 -13.66 -5.18 15.61
C ASP A 57 -14.20 -4.20 14.57
N ILE A 58 -13.40 -3.87 13.55
CA ILE A 58 -13.78 -2.90 12.49
C ILE A 58 -13.75 -3.51 11.08
N GLY A 59 -13.65 -4.85 10.96
CA GLY A 59 -13.72 -5.57 9.70
C GLY A 59 -12.57 -6.56 9.48
N LYS A 60 -12.47 -7.08 8.25
CA LYS A 60 -11.47 -8.07 7.85
C LYS A 60 -10.09 -7.40 7.71
N ALA A 61 -9.10 -7.91 8.43
CA ALA A 61 -7.73 -7.40 8.45
C ALA A 61 -6.73 -8.47 7.98
N LEU A 62 -5.65 -8.05 7.35
CA LEU A 62 -4.48 -8.87 7.09
C LEU A 62 -3.56 -8.79 8.32
N ARG A 63 -3.27 -9.92 8.96
CA ARG A 63 -2.38 -10.02 10.12
C ARG A 63 -1.08 -10.70 9.72
N LEU A 64 0.04 -10.10 10.14
CA LEU A 64 1.39 -10.66 10.07
C LEU A 64 1.87 -10.84 11.50
N ASN A 65 2.24 -12.06 11.90
CA ASN A 65 2.78 -12.30 13.24
C ASN A 65 3.81 -13.42 13.25
N GLY A 66 4.76 -13.34 14.21
CA GLY A 66 5.80 -14.34 14.37
C GLY A 66 7.05 -13.80 15.04
N ASN A 67 8.03 -14.69 15.22
CA ASN A 67 9.33 -14.37 15.81
C ASN A 67 10.31 -13.93 14.73
N VAL A 68 10.79 -12.70 14.81
CA VAL A 68 11.90 -12.20 14.00
C VAL A 68 13.19 -12.48 14.74
N SER A 69 14.16 -13.09 14.05
CA SER A 69 15.48 -13.41 14.58
C SER A 69 16.57 -12.96 13.63
N THR A 70 17.56 -12.24 14.13
CA THR A 70 18.75 -11.81 13.36
C THR A 70 19.84 -12.87 13.27
N ALA A 71 19.63 -14.06 13.86
CA ALA A 71 20.55 -15.19 13.71
C ALA A 71 20.69 -15.61 12.23
N ASN A 72 21.87 -16.15 11.91
CA ASN A 72 22.24 -16.61 10.56
C ASN A 72 22.12 -15.50 9.47
N ASN A 73 22.41 -14.25 9.83
CA ASN A 73 22.23 -13.07 8.94
C ASN A 73 20.79 -12.90 8.41
N GLY A 74 19.80 -13.44 9.14
CA GLY A 74 18.38 -13.23 8.90
C GLY A 74 17.88 -11.89 9.47
N GLY A 75 16.62 -11.80 9.81
CA GLY A 75 16.06 -10.66 10.52
C GLY A 75 14.77 -10.11 9.93
N PHE A 76 13.95 -10.93 9.22
CA PHE A 76 12.65 -10.45 8.76
C PHE A 76 11.59 -11.54 8.61
N ILE A 77 10.35 -11.10 8.81
CA ILE A 77 9.15 -11.72 8.25
C ILE A 77 8.37 -10.65 7.49
N GLN A 78 7.75 -11.00 6.37
CA GLN A 78 6.98 -10.07 5.56
C GLN A 78 5.77 -10.71 4.90
N VAL A 79 4.80 -9.89 4.59
CA VAL A 79 3.74 -10.23 3.65
C VAL A 79 3.78 -9.24 2.49
N ARG A 80 3.71 -9.71 1.26
CA ARG A 80 3.89 -8.92 0.04
C ARG A 80 2.77 -9.17 -0.96
N ILE A 81 2.40 -8.12 -1.66
CA ILE A 81 1.51 -8.14 -2.82
C ILE A 81 2.23 -7.57 -4.04
N ASP A 82 2.01 -8.18 -5.19
CA ASP A 82 2.37 -7.59 -6.47
C ASP A 82 1.23 -6.69 -6.95
N VAL A 83 1.57 -5.54 -7.48
CA VAL A 83 0.62 -4.53 -7.95
C VAL A 83 0.79 -4.24 -9.43
N ALA A 84 -0.28 -3.78 -10.07
CA ALA A 84 -0.23 -3.39 -11.48
C ALA A 84 0.72 -2.21 -11.70
N SER A 85 1.46 -2.24 -12.80
CA SER A 85 2.32 -1.12 -13.21
C SER A 85 1.46 0.13 -13.42
N GLY A 86 1.96 1.27 -12.94
CA GLY A 86 1.27 2.56 -13.04
C GLY A 86 0.18 2.80 -12.00
N ILE A 87 -0.10 1.86 -11.07
CA ILE A 87 -1.10 2.04 -10.01
C ILE A 87 -0.83 3.27 -9.13
N ALA A 88 0.45 3.61 -8.96
CA ALA A 88 0.89 4.76 -8.16
C ALA A 88 1.10 6.05 -8.98
N LYS A 89 0.76 6.06 -10.27
CA LYS A 89 0.94 7.23 -11.13
C LYS A 89 0.12 8.41 -10.62
N GLY A 90 0.78 9.57 -10.45
CA GLY A 90 0.15 10.78 -9.92
C GLY A 90 -0.16 10.74 -8.42
N LYS A 91 0.28 9.70 -7.71
CA LYS A 91 0.16 9.58 -6.26
C LYS A 91 1.39 10.11 -5.56
N THR A 92 1.24 10.53 -4.31
CA THR A 92 2.28 11.17 -3.49
C THR A 92 2.76 10.31 -2.33
N GLY A 93 2.06 9.21 -2.01
CA GLY A 93 2.42 8.34 -0.91
C GLY A 93 1.50 7.13 -0.76
N ILE A 94 1.68 6.42 0.35
CA ILE A 94 0.85 5.28 0.77
C ILE A 94 0.18 5.63 2.09
N VAL A 95 -1.12 5.36 2.17
CA VAL A 95 -1.90 5.41 3.40
C VAL A 95 -2.26 4.00 3.83
N LEU A 96 -2.11 3.71 5.13
CA LEU A 96 -2.56 2.45 5.69
C LEU A 96 -3.26 2.69 7.03
N LYS A 97 -4.21 1.80 7.38
CA LYS A 97 -4.83 1.76 8.70
C LYS A 97 -4.42 0.47 9.38
N ALA A 98 -3.62 0.61 10.46
CA ALA A 98 -2.98 -0.49 11.14
C ALA A 98 -3.10 -0.40 12.65
N ARG A 99 -3.01 -1.55 13.33
CA ARG A 99 -2.73 -1.70 14.76
C ARG A 99 -1.67 -2.78 14.96
N GLY A 100 -0.95 -2.73 16.08
CA GLY A 100 0.08 -3.72 16.38
C GLY A 100 0.49 -3.66 17.86
N ASN A 101 1.55 -4.36 18.17
CA ASN A 101 2.05 -4.55 19.53
C ASN A 101 2.96 -3.41 20.05
N GLY A 102 2.95 -2.24 19.39
CA GLY A 102 3.80 -1.10 19.79
C GLY A 102 5.19 -1.11 19.15
N GLU A 103 5.47 -2.07 18.29
CA GLU A 103 6.74 -2.16 17.58
C GLU A 103 6.75 -1.33 16.29
N GLN A 104 7.96 -1.06 15.78
CA GLN A 104 8.17 -0.46 14.49
C GLN A 104 8.07 -1.50 13.40
N TYR A 105 7.35 -1.16 12.33
CA TYR A 105 7.24 -1.93 11.09
C TYR A 105 7.64 -1.08 9.90
N PHE A 106 7.76 -1.72 8.73
CA PHE A 106 8.19 -1.05 7.51
C PHE A 106 7.28 -1.38 6.34
N LEU A 107 7.10 -0.43 5.43
CA LEU A 107 6.68 -0.74 4.08
C LEU A 107 7.92 -0.85 3.19
N HIS A 108 8.02 -1.94 2.45
CA HIS A 108 9.00 -2.13 1.40
C HIS A 108 8.34 -1.98 0.04
N LEU A 109 8.89 -1.13 -0.81
CA LEU A 109 8.47 -0.94 -2.18
C LEU A 109 9.54 -1.44 -3.13
N ARG A 110 9.10 -2.18 -4.16
CA ARG A 110 9.96 -2.55 -5.26
C ARG A 110 9.38 -2.01 -6.56
N ASN A 111 10.25 -1.58 -7.47
CA ASN A 111 9.89 -1.08 -8.78
C ASN A 111 10.67 -1.81 -9.89
N SER A 112 10.51 -1.41 -11.14
CA SER A 112 11.19 -2.06 -12.27
C SER A 112 12.71 -2.06 -12.18
N SER A 113 13.32 -1.07 -11.48
CA SER A 113 14.77 -0.98 -11.32
C SER A 113 15.34 -1.80 -10.16
N THR A 114 14.50 -2.36 -9.29
CA THR A 114 14.93 -3.23 -8.19
C THR A 114 15.07 -4.66 -8.70
N LEU A 115 16.27 -5.02 -9.19
CA LEU A 115 16.54 -6.31 -9.82
C LEU A 115 16.87 -7.41 -8.83
N LEU A 116 17.60 -7.08 -7.77
CA LEU A 116 18.09 -8.05 -6.78
C LEU A 116 17.11 -8.19 -5.61
N PRO A 117 17.03 -9.36 -4.95
CA PRO A 117 16.07 -9.60 -3.85
C PRO A 117 16.19 -8.62 -2.69
N TRP A 118 17.39 -8.14 -2.39
CA TRP A 118 17.69 -7.20 -1.30
C TRP A 118 17.55 -5.72 -1.70
N GLN A 119 17.18 -5.42 -2.94
CA GLN A 119 16.90 -4.07 -3.39
C GLN A 119 15.44 -3.72 -3.17
N TYR A 120 15.19 -2.72 -2.34
CA TYR A 120 13.88 -2.15 -2.05
C TYR A 120 14.03 -0.71 -1.55
N TYR A 121 12.94 0.01 -1.54
CA TYR A 121 12.80 1.29 -0.85
C TYR A 121 11.94 1.06 0.38
N GLN A 122 12.37 1.59 1.55
CA GLN A 122 11.67 1.37 2.81
C GLN A 122 11.28 2.66 3.50
N ALA A 123 10.11 2.66 4.13
CA ALA A 123 9.69 3.65 5.09
C ALA A 123 9.20 2.96 6.36
N GLY A 124 9.73 3.40 7.52
CA GLY A 124 9.32 2.89 8.82
C GLY A 124 8.09 3.60 9.36
N PHE A 125 7.28 2.88 10.12
CA PHE A 125 6.15 3.44 10.86
C PHE A 125 5.96 2.73 12.19
N GLN A 126 5.46 3.48 13.18
CA GLN A 126 5.20 2.97 14.52
C GLN A 126 3.76 2.48 14.64
N THR A 127 3.56 1.36 15.31
CA THR A 127 2.23 0.83 15.62
C THR A 127 1.81 1.11 17.07
N SER A 128 0.55 0.90 17.36
CA SER A 128 -0.01 0.87 18.72
C SER A 128 -1.14 -0.15 18.78
N GLN A 129 -1.63 -0.46 19.98
CA GLN A 129 -2.78 -1.37 20.16
C GLN A 129 -4.08 -0.84 19.54
N ASN A 130 -4.17 0.47 19.32
CA ASN A 130 -5.31 1.10 18.68
C ASN A 130 -5.11 1.22 17.17
N TRP A 131 -6.19 1.12 16.40
CA TRP A 131 -6.18 1.39 14.98
C TRP A 131 -5.82 2.85 14.70
N ARG A 132 -4.80 3.05 13.87
CA ARG A 132 -4.36 4.38 13.43
C ARG A 132 -4.20 4.42 11.93
N GLU A 133 -4.56 5.55 11.34
CA GLU A 133 -4.18 5.90 9.98
C GLU A 133 -2.74 6.41 9.98
N ILE A 134 -1.96 5.89 9.06
CA ILE A 134 -0.54 6.20 8.89
C ILE A 134 -0.35 6.59 7.43
N ARG A 135 0.25 7.76 7.20
CA ARG A 135 0.58 8.27 5.86
C ARG A 135 2.08 8.27 5.68
N LEU A 136 2.54 7.67 4.60
CA LEU A 136 3.95 7.57 4.24
C LEU A 136 4.16 8.20 2.86
N PRO A 137 4.55 9.49 2.80
CA PRO A 137 4.93 10.13 1.55
C PRO A 137 6.08 9.38 0.87
N PHE A 138 6.13 9.35 -0.46
CA PHE A 138 7.20 8.63 -1.18
C PHE A 138 8.59 9.16 -0.88
N GLU A 139 8.75 10.44 -0.53
CA GLU A 139 10.02 11.04 -0.11
C GLU A 139 10.62 10.42 1.17
N ASN A 140 9.79 9.80 2.00
CA ASN A 140 10.22 9.10 3.22
C ASN A 140 10.81 7.72 2.93
N PHE A 141 10.64 7.20 1.72
CA PHE A 141 11.18 5.89 1.36
C PHE A 141 12.67 5.98 1.00
N LYS A 142 13.49 5.30 1.78
CA LYS A 142 14.95 5.25 1.61
C LYS A 142 15.35 3.96 0.91
N LYS A 143 16.31 4.07 0.00
CA LYS A 143 16.87 2.91 -0.71
C LYS A 143 17.67 1.99 0.21
N SER A 144 17.56 0.69 0.01
CA SER A 144 18.30 -0.32 0.79
C SER A 144 19.74 -0.55 0.31
N SER A 145 20.12 -0.07 -0.88
CA SER A 145 21.43 -0.28 -1.47
C SER A 145 21.97 0.99 -2.14
N THR A 146 23.28 1.20 -2.09
CA THR A 146 23.97 2.33 -2.70
C THR A 146 23.81 2.38 -4.23
N PHE A 147 23.67 1.23 -4.87
CA PHE A 147 23.53 1.11 -6.33
C PHE A 147 22.12 1.38 -6.85
N MET A 148 21.20 1.79 -5.99
CA MET A 148 19.84 2.18 -6.36
C MET A 148 19.73 3.70 -6.56
N ASN A 149 18.77 4.14 -7.37
CA ASN A 149 18.41 5.54 -7.48
C ASN A 149 18.03 6.13 -6.11
N ALA A 150 18.34 7.39 -5.86
CA ALA A 150 18.05 8.05 -4.58
C ALA A 150 16.54 8.10 -4.29
N ALA A 151 15.73 8.41 -5.30
CA ALA A 151 14.28 8.42 -5.23
C ALA A 151 13.68 7.22 -5.98
N ILE A 152 12.58 6.70 -5.45
CA ILE A 152 11.81 5.65 -6.13
C ILE A 152 11.10 6.22 -7.37
N ASN A 153 11.15 5.51 -8.49
CA ASN A 153 10.25 5.77 -9.62
C ASN A 153 8.88 5.16 -9.31
N VAL A 154 7.93 5.99 -8.92
CA VAL A 154 6.59 5.59 -8.46
C VAL A 154 5.73 4.98 -9.57
N ASP A 155 5.90 5.41 -10.81
CA ASP A 155 5.14 4.92 -11.96
C ASP A 155 5.44 3.45 -12.28
N THR A 156 6.57 2.95 -11.78
CA THR A 156 7.04 1.59 -12.04
C THR A 156 7.04 0.70 -10.79
N ILE A 157 6.33 1.11 -9.72
CA ILE A 157 6.11 0.26 -8.54
C ILE A 157 5.43 -1.04 -8.98
N LYS A 158 5.98 -2.17 -8.53
CA LYS A 158 5.51 -3.52 -8.85
C LYS A 158 5.14 -4.37 -7.65
N SER A 159 5.59 -4.00 -6.44
CA SER A 159 5.17 -4.71 -5.23
C SER A 159 5.27 -3.85 -3.99
N ILE A 160 4.43 -4.18 -3.00
CA ILE A 160 4.39 -3.59 -1.67
C ILE A 160 4.52 -4.72 -0.66
N GLY A 161 5.42 -4.56 0.33
CA GLY A 161 5.58 -5.47 1.46
C GLY A 161 5.28 -4.77 2.78
N ILE A 162 4.57 -5.45 3.69
CA ILE A 162 4.47 -5.08 5.10
C ILE A 162 5.47 -5.95 5.84
N VAL A 163 6.42 -5.35 6.55
CA VAL A 163 7.65 -6.04 6.99
C VAL A 163 7.91 -5.77 8.47
N ALA A 164 8.19 -6.85 9.20
CA ALA A 164 8.83 -6.82 10.50
C ALA A 164 10.32 -7.15 10.31
N PHE A 165 11.23 -6.27 10.75
CA PHE A 165 12.61 -6.30 10.31
C PHE A 165 13.60 -5.74 11.33
N GLY A 166 14.83 -6.28 11.32
CA GLY A 166 16.04 -5.61 11.80
C GLY A 166 16.42 -5.83 13.26
N LYS A 167 15.63 -6.55 14.05
CA LYS A 167 15.95 -6.93 15.45
C LYS A 167 15.23 -8.21 15.85
N ASN A 168 15.62 -8.78 17.00
CA ASN A 168 14.92 -9.92 17.59
C ASN A 168 13.68 -9.41 18.33
N TYR A 169 12.49 -9.86 17.92
CA TYR A 169 11.23 -9.56 18.61
C TYR A 169 10.07 -10.41 18.09
N TYR A 170 9.00 -10.47 18.86
CA TYR A 170 7.74 -11.03 18.38
C TYR A 170 6.96 -9.94 17.65
N ALA A 171 6.79 -10.11 16.36
CA ALA A 171 5.99 -9.21 15.53
C ALA A 171 4.52 -9.57 15.61
N ASP A 172 3.64 -8.57 15.71
CA ASP A 172 2.18 -8.72 15.62
C ASP A 172 1.57 -7.41 15.11
N ILE A 173 1.20 -7.42 13.84
CA ILE A 173 0.57 -6.27 13.16
C ILE A 173 -0.66 -6.74 12.39
N SER A 174 -1.71 -5.95 12.44
CA SER A 174 -2.92 -6.12 11.61
C SER A 174 -3.14 -4.84 10.79
N VAL A 175 -3.46 -5.01 9.50
CA VAL A 175 -3.73 -3.92 8.57
C VAL A 175 -5.09 -4.16 7.91
N ILE A 176 -5.99 -3.17 7.99
CA ILE A 176 -7.35 -3.27 7.44
C ILE A 176 -7.53 -2.47 6.16
N TYR A 177 -6.66 -1.51 5.93
CA TYR A 177 -6.67 -0.65 4.75
C TYR A 177 -5.25 -0.33 4.31
N LEU A 178 -5.00 -0.38 3.02
CA LEU A 178 -3.78 0.08 2.38
C LEU A 178 -4.10 0.51 0.96
N ASP A 179 -3.68 1.73 0.60
CA ASP A 179 -3.85 2.28 -0.73
C ASP A 179 -2.82 3.39 -1.01
N PHE A 180 -2.73 3.83 -2.25
CA PHE A 180 -1.99 5.01 -2.68
C PHE A 180 -2.86 6.26 -2.61
N TYR A 181 -2.30 7.41 -2.18
CA TYR A 181 -3.03 8.69 -2.14
C TYR A 181 -2.32 9.78 -2.95
#